data_d1c96806965833b2f34b2e68c8d7ea28
#
_entry.id   d1c96806965833b2f34b2e68c8d7ea28
#
_cell.length_a   1.000
_cell.length_b   1.000
_cell.length_c   1.000
_cell.angle_alpha   90.00
_cell.angle_beta   90.00
_cell.angle_gamma   90.00
#
_symmetry.space_group_name_H-M   'P 1'
#
loop_
_entity.id
_entity.type
_entity.pdbx_description
1 polymer ?
#
loop_
_entity_poly.entity_id
_entity_poly.type
_entity_poly.pdbx_seq_one_letter_code
_entity_poly.pdbx_strand_id
1 'polypeptide(L)'
;GKLHIHILGVGALRRLLPYIIFLQNGLYKDVVISYDSTTHSRAVETGLYYMNEATVKFNRKFSNYYLEMYDDVNKVIDLGVSVKDFHKIMNTNSTTWLEENSDLNTWLKIRTAFILMSIHNFTKHVEKILTNSDELLKFARKLKLEHAYRNLYDIKDPDAFNYWYNNPYLGGSMKSAPVREEAPLSLEELFT
;
A
#
# COMPACT_ATOMS: atom_id res chain seq x y z
N GLY A 1 14.85 9.87 -23.96
CA GLY A 1 13.46 9.67 -23.54
C GLY A 1 13.43 9.04 -22.16
N LYS A 2 12.28 9.12 -21.45
CA LYS A 2 12.12 8.47 -20.15
C LYS A 2 11.76 7.00 -20.32
N LEU A 3 12.37 6.13 -19.52
CA LEU A 3 11.98 4.73 -19.42
C LEU A 3 10.74 4.62 -18.51
N HIS A 4 9.65 4.07 -19.03
CA HIS A 4 8.44 3.82 -18.25
C HIS A 4 8.36 2.34 -17.90
N ILE A 5 8.31 2.05 -16.59
CA ILE A 5 8.14 0.70 -16.05
C ILE A 5 6.78 0.63 -15.37
N HIS A 6 5.94 -0.32 -15.77
CA HIS A 6 4.67 -0.57 -15.11
C HIS A 6 4.71 -1.89 -14.33
N ILE A 7 4.44 -1.82 -13.02
CA ILE A 7 4.50 -2.96 -12.12
C ILE A 7 3.08 -3.45 -11.84
N LEU A 8 2.77 -4.65 -12.27
CA LEU A 8 1.44 -5.24 -12.13
C LEU A 8 1.23 -5.86 -10.74
N GLY A 9 0.03 -5.69 -10.19
CA GLY A 9 -0.45 -6.41 -9.00
C GLY A 9 0.25 -6.05 -7.69
N VAL A 10 0.89 -4.88 -7.59
CA VAL A 10 1.58 -4.45 -6.37
C VAL A 10 0.70 -3.55 -5.53
N GLY A 11 0.00 -4.13 -4.55
CA GLY A 11 -0.91 -3.40 -3.66
C GLY A 11 -0.40 -3.17 -2.24
N ALA A 12 0.76 -3.71 -1.91
CA ALA A 12 1.34 -3.55 -0.59
C ALA A 12 2.55 -2.61 -0.68
N LEU A 13 2.56 -1.57 0.17
CA LEU A 13 3.65 -0.60 0.21
C LEU A 13 5.03 -1.24 0.44
N ARG A 14 5.04 -2.34 1.19
CA ARG A 14 6.23 -3.15 1.39
C ARG A 14 6.86 -3.66 0.09
N ARG A 15 6.04 -4.02 -0.90
CA ARG A 15 6.52 -4.47 -2.22
C ARG A 15 6.98 -3.31 -3.09
N LEU A 16 6.43 -2.11 -2.87
CA LEU A 16 6.86 -0.89 -3.55
C LEU A 16 8.15 -0.31 -2.97
N LEU A 17 8.49 -0.68 -1.74
CA LEU A 17 9.62 -0.07 -1.01
C LEU A 17 10.94 -0.12 -1.80
N PRO A 18 11.38 -1.24 -2.38
CA PRO A 18 12.63 -1.27 -3.15
C PRO A 18 12.61 -0.32 -4.35
N TYR A 19 11.48 -0.21 -5.04
CA TYR A 19 11.33 0.71 -6.18
C TYR A 19 11.35 2.18 -5.73
N ILE A 20 10.75 2.48 -4.59
CA ILE A 20 10.78 3.81 -3.99
C ILE A 20 12.22 4.20 -3.62
N ILE A 21 12.96 3.30 -2.98
CA ILE A 21 14.36 3.51 -2.64
C ILE A 21 15.20 3.70 -3.89
N PHE A 22 14.97 2.89 -4.90
CA PHE A 22 15.66 2.97 -6.19
C PHE A 22 15.42 4.32 -6.89
N LEU A 23 14.19 4.83 -6.88
CA LEU A 23 13.89 6.15 -7.44
C LEU A 23 14.51 7.29 -6.65
N GLN A 24 14.50 7.21 -5.32
CA GLN A 24 15.07 8.25 -4.46
C GLN A 24 16.58 8.32 -4.50
N ASN A 25 17.28 7.20 -4.70
CA ASN A 25 18.74 7.21 -4.73
C ASN A 25 19.34 7.94 -5.94
N GLY A 26 18.50 8.29 -6.93
CA GLY A 26 18.87 9.13 -8.06
C GLY A 26 19.81 8.48 -9.07
N LEU A 27 20.01 7.16 -9.01
CA LEU A 27 20.83 6.41 -9.99
C LEU A 27 20.27 6.52 -11.41
N TYR A 28 18.94 6.58 -11.54
CA TYR A 28 18.25 6.60 -12.83
C TYR A 28 17.22 7.74 -12.87
N LYS A 29 17.66 8.91 -13.31
CA LYS A 29 16.82 10.13 -13.36
C LYS A 29 15.69 10.05 -14.39
N ASP A 30 15.84 9.20 -15.37
CA ASP A 30 14.90 9.09 -16.50
C ASP A 30 13.96 7.88 -16.41
N VAL A 31 13.83 7.29 -15.22
CA VAL A 31 12.90 6.19 -14.97
C VAL A 31 11.61 6.71 -14.33
N VAL A 32 10.48 6.31 -14.88
CA VAL A 32 9.15 6.55 -14.31
C VAL A 32 8.54 5.20 -13.98
N ILE A 33 8.17 5.01 -12.73
CA ILE A 33 7.51 3.78 -12.27
C ILE A 33 6.03 4.07 -12.05
N SER A 34 5.19 3.28 -12.66
CA SER A 34 3.76 3.20 -12.37
C SER A 34 3.41 1.80 -11.84
N TYR A 35 2.32 1.70 -11.11
CA TYR A 35 1.87 0.41 -10.58
C TYR A 35 0.35 0.37 -10.54
N ASP A 36 -0.19 -0.84 -10.55
CA ASP A 36 -1.60 -1.08 -10.32
C ASP A 36 -1.80 -2.00 -9.12
N SER A 37 -2.98 -1.89 -8.53
CA SER A 37 -3.39 -2.80 -7.47
C SER A 37 -4.89 -2.79 -7.28
N THR A 38 -5.46 -3.97 -7.19
CA THR A 38 -6.86 -4.17 -6.79
C THR A 38 -7.04 -4.25 -5.27
N THR A 39 -5.97 -4.22 -4.48
CA THR A 39 -6.04 -4.42 -3.02
C THR A 39 -6.91 -3.37 -2.34
N HIS A 40 -6.70 -2.09 -2.69
CA HIS A 40 -7.47 -1.00 -2.06
C HIS A 40 -8.84 -0.83 -2.70
N SER A 41 -9.00 -1.08 -4.01
CA SER A 41 -10.31 -1.04 -4.67
C SER A 41 -11.25 -2.15 -4.19
N ARG A 42 -10.69 -3.24 -3.66
CA ARG A 42 -11.43 -4.36 -3.05
C ARG A 42 -11.41 -4.31 -1.52
N ALA A 43 -11.18 -3.14 -0.94
CA ALA A 43 -11.04 -2.98 0.51
C ALA A 43 -12.21 -3.58 1.30
N VAL A 44 -13.44 -3.35 0.83
CA VAL A 44 -14.64 -3.86 1.51
C VAL A 44 -14.72 -5.39 1.47
N GLU A 45 -14.45 -5.99 0.30
CA GLU A 45 -14.52 -7.46 0.12
C GLU A 45 -13.40 -8.16 0.89
N THR A 46 -12.21 -7.57 0.90
CA THR A 46 -11.03 -8.15 1.55
C THR A 46 -10.96 -7.87 3.05
N GLY A 47 -11.80 -6.94 3.55
CA GLY A 47 -11.75 -6.49 4.94
C GLY A 47 -10.47 -5.72 5.26
N LEU A 48 -9.89 -5.02 4.27
CA LEU A 48 -8.65 -4.25 4.42
C LEU A 48 -8.93 -2.77 4.19
N TYR A 49 -8.37 -1.91 5.02
CA TYR A 49 -8.42 -0.47 4.88
C TYR A 49 -7.04 0.13 5.15
N TYR A 50 -6.67 1.16 4.41
CA TYR A 50 -5.40 1.84 4.62
C TYR A 50 -5.62 3.11 5.44
N MET A 51 -5.06 3.14 6.66
CA MET A 51 -5.10 4.30 7.55
C MET A 51 -3.87 4.33 8.46
N ASN A 52 -3.53 5.49 8.97
CA ASN A 52 -2.41 5.66 9.91
C ASN A 52 -1.10 4.99 9.41
N GLU A 53 -0.83 5.15 8.11
CA GLU A 53 0.35 4.60 7.44
C GLU A 53 0.47 3.06 7.52
N ALA A 54 -0.66 2.37 7.63
CA ALA A 54 -0.72 0.92 7.67
C ALA A 54 -1.98 0.37 7.01
N THR A 55 -1.89 -0.88 6.54
CA THR A 55 -3.07 -1.65 6.16
C THR A 55 -3.66 -2.26 7.41
N VAL A 56 -4.89 -1.88 7.72
CA VAL A 56 -5.66 -2.41 8.85
C VAL A 56 -6.63 -3.46 8.32
N LYS A 57 -6.61 -4.65 8.92
CA LYS A 57 -7.63 -5.66 8.68
C LYS A 57 -8.76 -5.46 9.68
N PHE A 58 -9.94 -5.17 9.18
CA PHE A 58 -11.12 -5.04 10.04
C PHE A 58 -11.94 -6.33 10.03
N ASN A 59 -12.50 -6.63 11.19
CA ASN A 59 -13.40 -7.76 11.38
C ASN A 59 -14.85 -7.32 11.10
N ARG A 60 -15.75 -8.29 10.90
CA ARG A 60 -17.20 -8.04 10.86
C ARG A 60 -17.78 -7.60 12.22
N LYS A 61 -17.02 -7.73 13.30
CA LYS A 61 -17.45 -7.26 14.63
C LYS A 61 -17.19 -5.76 14.75
N PHE A 62 -18.14 -5.07 15.34
CA PHE A 62 -17.99 -3.65 15.68
C PHE A 62 -16.80 -3.46 16.63
N SER A 63 -15.93 -2.51 16.31
CA SER A 63 -14.70 -2.25 17.05
C SER A 63 -14.31 -0.78 16.92
N ASN A 64 -13.35 -0.32 17.71
CA ASN A 64 -12.80 1.02 17.60
C ASN A 64 -12.27 1.34 16.19
N TYR A 65 -11.81 0.34 15.45
CA TYR A 65 -11.40 0.53 14.05
C TYR A 65 -12.55 1.01 13.15
N TYR A 66 -13.81 0.58 13.42
CA TYR A 66 -14.95 1.08 12.67
C TYR A 66 -15.22 2.55 12.96
N LEU A 67 -15.04 2.99 14.21
CA LEU A 67 -15.15 4.40 14.58
C LEU A 67 -14.08 5.23 13.86
N GLU A 68 -12.83 4.79 13.92
CA GLU A 68 -11.73 5.47 13.25
C GLU A 68 -11.93 5.54 11.73
N MET A 69 -12.36 4.44 11.09
CA MET A 69 -12.64 4.40 9.65
C MET A 69 -13.83 5.29 9.28
N TYR A 70 -14.89 5.27 10.07
CA TYR A 70 -16.04 6.15 9.89
C TYR A 70 -15.63 7.62 9.96
N ASP A 71 -14.89 8.00 10.99
CA ASP A 71 -14.41 9.36 11.18
C ASP A 71 -13.47 9.80 10.05
N ASP A 72 -12.59 8.93 9.60
CA ASP A 72 -11.67 9.20 8.52
C ASP A 72 -12.42 9.50 7.22
N VAL A 73 -13.40 8.67 6.86
CA VAL A 73 -14.22 8.87 5.65
C VAL A 73 -15.13 10.09 5.81
N ASN A 74 -15.78 10.25 6.97
CA ASN A 74 -16.76 11.31 7.20
C ASN A 74 -16.15 12.71 7.27
N LYS A 75 -14.86 12.84 7.61
CA LYS A 75 -14.13 14.13 7.55
C LYS A 75 -14.05 14.71 6.14
N VAL A 76 -14.06 13.88 5.14
CA VAL A 76 -13.87 14.30 3.73
C VAL A 76 -15.18 14.25 2.96
N ILE A 77 -16.01 13.27 3.24
CA ILE A 77 -17.29 13.05 2.57
C ILE A 77 -18.34 12.87 3.65
N ASP A 78 -19.26 13.85 3.76
CA ASP A 78 -20.42 13.67 4.63
C ASP A 78 -21.21 12.44 4.21
N LEU A 79 -21.13 11.41 5.04
CA LEU A 79 -21.76 10.12 4.76
C LEU A 79 -23.28 10.19 4.93
N GLY A 80 -23.78 11.08 5.80
CA GLY A 80 -25.21 11.23 6.08
C GLY A 80 -25.84 10.03 6.78
N VAL A 81 -25.04 9.16 7.39
CA VAL A 81 -25.48 7.97 8.11
C VAL A 81 -24.80 7.85 9.47
N SER A 82 -25.43 7.12 10.40
CA SER A 82 -24.79 6.81 11.67
C SER A 82 -23.65 5.81 11.54
N VAL A 83 -22.76 5.77 12.54
CA VAL A 83 -21.70 4.73 12.64
C VAL A 83 -22.28 3.33 12.62
N LYS A 84 -23.47 3.14 13.21
CA LYS A 84 -24.15 1.85 13.23
C LYS A 84 -24.59 1.42 11.83
N ASP A 85 -25.16 2.36 11.06
CA ASP A 85 -25.57 2.10 9.68
C ASP A 85 -24.35 1.89 8.77
N PHE A 86 -23.30 2.68 8.96
CA PHE A 86 -22.02 2.46 8.29
C PHE A 86 -21.50 1.05 8.52
N HIS A 87 -21.46 0.60 9.77
CA HIS A 87 -21.05 -0.78 10.10
C HIS A 87 -21.93 -1.82 9.43
N LYS A 88 -23.26 -1.61 9.42
CA LYS A 88 -24.23 -2.50 8.76
C LYS A 88 -23.96 -2.57 7.25
N ILE A 89 -23.78 -1.42 6.59
CA ILE A 89 -23.50 -1.31 5.15
C ILE A 89 -22.21 -2.04 4.79
N MET A 90 -21.18 -1.91 5.60
CA MET A 90 -19.88 -2.57 5.34
C MET A 90 -19.95 -4.09 5.45
N ASN A 91 -20.92 -4.63 6.17
CA ASN A 91 -21.08 -6.06 6.43
C ASN A 91 -22.26 -6.72 5.69
N THR A 92 -23.01 -5.95 4.90
CA THR A 92 -24.19 -6.43 4.18
C THR A 92 -23.94 -6.38 2.68
N ASN A 93 -24.38 -7.40 1.94
CA ASN A 93 -24.36 -7.33 0.48
C ASN A 93 -25.52 -6.46 -0.06
N SER A 94 -25.46 -6.10 -1.33
CA SER A 94 -26.42 -5.19 -1.96
C SER A 94 -27.85 -5.72 -1.95
N THR A 95 -28.03 -7.02 -2.13
CA THR A 95 -29.35 -7.67 -2.16
C THR A 95 -30.03 -7.58 -0.81
N THR A 96 -29.34 -8.02 0.25
CA THR A 96 -29.86 -7.95 1.62
C THR A 96 -30.11 -6.50 2.04
N TRP A 97 -29.25 -5.58 1.67
CA TRP A 97 -29.47 -4.15 1.97
C TRP A 97 -30.73 -3.60 1.31
N LEU A 98 -30.94 -3.95 0.03
CA LEU A 98 -32.15 -3.53 -0.73
C LEU A 98 -33.44 -4.08 -0.13
N GLU A 99 -33.43 -5.35 0.27
CA GLU A 99 -34.59 -6.01 0.91
C GLU A 99 -35.01 -5.29 2.20
N GLU A 100 -34.03 -4.82 2.98
CA GLU A 100 -34.27 -4.18 4.27
C GLU A 100 -34.51 -2.66 4.20
N ASN A 101 -33.89 -1.96 3.25
CA ASN A 101 -33.82 -0.49 3.27
C ASN A 101 -34.32 0.18 1.99
N SER A 102 -34.49 -0.56 0.90
CA SER A 102 -34.93 -0.05 -0.42
C SER A 102 -34.07 1.08 -1.01
N ASP A 103 -32.85 1.28 -0.52
CA ASP A 103 -31.94 2.36 -0.89
C ASP A 103 -30.55 1.85 -1.25
N LEU A 104 -30.37 1.47 -2.51
CA LEU A 104 -29.10 1.04 -3.06
C LEU A 104 -28.10 2.19 -3.19
N ASN A 105 -28.58 3.43 -3.38
CA ASN A 105 -27.69 4.57 -3.61
C ASN A 105 -26.85 4.88 -2.37
N THR A 106 -27.46 4.88 -1.19
CA THR A 106 -26.73 5.06 0.07
C THR A 106 -25.70 3.96 0.28
N TRP A 107 -26.06 2.70 0.03
CA TRP A 107 -25.12 1.57 0.13
C TRP A 107 -23.92 1.73 -0.83
N LEU A 108 -24.15 2.08 -2.09
CA LEU A 108 -23.11 2.31 -3.09
C LEU A 108 -22.23 3.51 -2.72
N LYS A 109 -22.85 4.65 -2.35
CA LYS A 109 -22.14 5.87 -1.95
C LYS A 109 -21.14 5.59 -0.85
N ILE A 110 -21.59 4.92 0.21
CA ILE A 110 -20.76 4.70 1.42
C ILE A 110 -19.60 3.74 1.12
N ARG A 111 -19.86 2.64 0.43
CA ARG A 111 -18.81 1.69 0.08
C ARG A 111 -17.80 2.28 -0.90
N THR A 112 -18.27 3.09 -1.85
CA THR A 112 -17.39 3.82 -2.77
C THR A 112 -16.54 4.85 -2.03
N ALA A 113 -17.13 5.64 -1.13
CA ALA A 113 -16.39 6.60 -0.31
C ALA A 113 -15.29 5.93 0.52
N PHE A 114 -15.61 4.79 1.13
CA PHE A 114 -14.64 3.99 1.89
C PHE A 114 -13.47 3.52 1.02
N ILE A 115 -13.76 2.99 -0.17
CA ILE A 115 -12.72 2.54 -1.11
C ILE A 115 -11.84 3.72 -1.54
N LEU A 116 -12.44 4.84 -1.92
CA LEU A 116 -11.72 6.04 -2.35
C LEU A 116 -10.82 6.59 -1.24
N MET A 117 -11.29 6.60 0.00
CA MET A 117 -10.47 7.03 1.14
C MET A 117 -9.30 6.09 1.41
N SER A 118 -9.49 4.78 1.31
CA SER A 118 -8.40 3.81 1.44
C SER A 118 -7.32 4.04 0.37
N ILE A 119 -7.72 4.29 -0.88
CA ILE A 119 -6.81 4.62 -1.98
C ILE A 119 -6.10 5.94 -1.72
N HIS A 120 -6.84 6.98 -1.31
CA HIS A 120 -6.30 8.30 -1.03
C HIS A 120 -5.23 8.26 0.08
N ASN A 121 -5.54 7.61 1.20
CA ASN A 121 -4.62 7.47 2.32
C ASN A 121 -3.34 6.72 1.92
N PHE A 122 -3.49 5.66 1.13
CA PHE A 122 -2.35 4.92 0.59
C PHE A 122 -1.48 5.80 -0.31
N THR A 123 -2.10 6.51 -1.26
CA THR A 123 -1.38 7.40 -2.20
C THR A 123 -0.65 8.50 -1.47
N LYS A 124 -1.30 9.17 -0.51
CA LYS A 124 -0.65 10.19 0.33
C LYS A 124 0.58 9.66 1.06
N HIS A 125 0.50 8.45 1.60
CA HIS A 125 1.66 7.87 2.27
C HIS A 125 2.77 7.53 1.29
N VAL A 126 2.44 7.00 0.10
CA VAL A 126 3.43 6.77 -0.96
C VAL A 126 4.12 8.08 -1.36
N GLU A 127 3.37 9.15 -1.59
CA GLU A 127 3.92 10.47 -1.91
C GLU A 127 4.85 10.98 -0.80
N LYS A 128 4.45 10.85 0.45
CA LYS A 128 5.24 11.26 1.61
C LYS A 128 6.60 10.56 1.66
N ILE A 129 6.61 9.23 1.49
CA ILE A 129 7.86 8.45 1.52
C ILE A 129 8.69 8.60 0.24
N LEU A 130 8.07 8.92 -0.90
CA LEU A 130 8.77 9.21 -2.15
C LEU A 130 9.53 10.54 -2.12
N THR A 131 8.98 11.52 -1.41
CA THR A 131 9.51 12.89 -1.39
C THR A 131 10.41 13.19 -0.19
N ASN A 132 10.44 12.31 0.81
CA ASN A 132 11.16 12.52 2.05
C ASN A 132 11.91 11.26 2.50
N SER A 133 13.25 11.31 2.43
CA SER A 133 14.10 10.17 2.79
C SER A 133 14.02 9.78 4.27
N ASP A 134 13.78 10.74 5.17
CA ASP A 134 13.63 10.45 6.61
C ASP A 134 12.34 9.67 6.88
N GLU A 135 11.26 10.04 6.20
CA GLU A 135 10.00 9.31 6.28
C GLU A 135 10.11 7.90 5.68
N LEU A 136 10.85 7.77 4.58
CA LEU A 136 11.14 6.47 3.99
C LEU A 136 11.96 5.60 4.96
N LEU A 137 12.97 6.15 5.62
CA LEU A 137 13.77 5.43 6.61
C LEU A 137 12.93 5.03 7.82
N LYS A 138 12.08 5.93 8.34
CA LYS A 138 11.13 5.59 9.42
C LYS A 138 10.22 4.43 9.02
N PHE A 139 9.71 4.47 7.80
CA PHE A 139 8.87 3.41 7.28
C PHE A 139 9.61 2.08 7.14
N ALA A 140 10.84 2.11 6.62
CA ALA A 140 11.70 0.93 6.54
C ALA A 140 11.98 0.32 7.93
N ARG A 141 12.24 1.16 8.94
CA ARG A 141 12.40 0.73 10.35
C ARG A 141 11.13 0.07 10.90
N LYS A 142 9.97 0.68 10.67
CA LYS A 142 8.66 0.13 11.08
C LYS A 142 8.42 -1.26 10.50
N LEU A 143 8.88 -1.49 9.26
CA LEU A 143 8.82 -2.79 8.60
C LEU A 143 9.98 -3.75 8.96
N LYS A 144 10.92 -3.34 9.81
CA LYS A 144 12.16 -4.05 10.13
C LYS A 144 13.05 -4.30 8.89
N LEU A 145 13.08 -3.34 7.99
CA LEU A 145 13.79 -3.39 6.71
C LEU A 145 14.91 -2.34 6.62
N GLU A 146 15.36 -1.80 7.76
CA GLU A 146 16.40 -0.76 7.78
C GLU A 146 17.70 -1.22 7.12
N HIS A 147 18.07 -2.49 7.29
CA HIS A 147 19.27 -3.03 6.64
C HIS A 147 19.14 -3.02 5.11
N ALA A 148 18.00 -3.45 4.59
CA ALA A 148 17.71 -3.39 3.16
C ALA A 148 17.71 -1.95 2.64
N TYR A 149 17.13 -1.03 3.39
CA TYR A 149 17.17 0.39 3.05
C TYR A 149 18.61 0.89 2.91
N ARG A 150 19.47 0.63 3.87
CA ARG A 150 20.87 1.05 3.84
C ARG A 150 21.62 0.47 2.65
N ASN A 151 21.43 -0.81 2.35
CA ASN A 151 22.09 -1.43 1.22
C ASN A 151 21.65 -0.83 -0.12
N LEU A 152 20.34 -0.57 -0.28
CA LEU A 152 19.81 -0.01 -1.52
C LEU A 152 20.04 1.49 -1.65
N TYR A 153 19.90 2.23 -0.56
CA TYR A 153 19.95 3.70 -0.59
C TYR A 153 21.35 4.25 -0.40
N ASP A 154 22.06 3.80 0.65
CA ASP A 154 23.37 4.34 1.02
C ASP A 154 24.48 3.72 0.18
N ILE A 155 24.47 2.39 0.04
CA ILE A 155 25.52 1.63 -0.65
C ILE A 155 25.26 1.56 -2.14
N LYS A 156 24.00 1.72 -2.56
CA LYS A 156 23.55 1.58 -3.95
C LYS A 156 23.93 0.23 -4.56
N ASP A 157 23.79 -0.82 -3.75
CA ASP A 157 24.17 -2.17 -4.09
C ASP A 157 23.12 -2.80 -5.04
N PRO A 158 23.46 -3.09 -6.30
CA PRO A 158 22.53 -3.70 -7.25
C PRO A 158 22.09 -5.11 -6.82
N ASP A 159 22.93 -5.84 -6.08
CA ASP A 159 22.60 -7.19 -5.60
C ASP A 159 21.49 -7.13 -4.53
N ALA A 160 21.49 -6.08 -3.70
CA ALA A 160 20.42 -5.86 -2.74
C ALA A 160 19.08 -5.61 -3.44
N PHE A 161 19.06 -4.90 -4.58
CA PHE A 161 17.85 -4.71 -5.37
C PHE A 161 17.35 -6.05 -5.97
N ASN A 162 18.24 -6.82 -6.59
CA ASN A 162 17.91 -8.11 -7.15
C ASN A 162 17.40 -9.09 -6.10
N TYR A 163 18.01 -9.09 -4.93
CA TYR A 163 17.55 -9.91 -3.81
C TYR A 163 16.12 -9.55 -3.40
N TRP A 164 15.81 -8.28 -3.29
CA TRP A 164 14.46 -7.79 -2.97
C TRP A 164 13.44 -8.12 -4.05
N TYR A 165 13.82 -7.92 -5.31
CA TYR A 165 12.97 -8.21 -6.46
C TYR A 165 12.53 -9.67 -6.47
N ASN A 166 13.48 -10.58 -6.25
CA ASN A 166 13.23 -12.03 -6.25
C ASN A 166 12.57 -12.54 -4.97
N ASN A 167 12.60 -11.79 -3.87
CA ASN A 167 12.10 -12.23 -2.58
C ASN A 167 11.14 -11.19 -1.93
N PRO A 168 10.09 -10.73 -2.62
CA PRO A 168 9.24 -9.63 -2.16
C PRO A 168 8.44 -9.95 -0.89
N TYR A 169 8.38 -11.22 -0.51
CA TYR A 169 7.62 -11.74 0.64
C TYR A 169 8.45 -12.03 1.88
N LEU A 170 9.78 -11.95 1.80
CA LEU A 170 10.64 -12.19 2.95
C LEU A 170 10.48 -11.05 3.94
N GLY A 171 9.43 -11.20 4.74
CA GLY A 171 9.07 -10.26 5.76
C GLY A 171 9.98 -10.32 6.96
N GLY A 172 10.68 -9.23 7.24
CA GLY A 172 11.27 -8.97 8.56
C GLY A 172 12.56 -9.70 8.90
N SER A 173 13.00 -10.67 8.13
CA SER A 173 14.19 -11.45 8.41
C SER A 173 15.36 -11.19 7.45
N MET A 174 15.52 -9.95 6.97
CA MET A 174 16.73 -9.58 6.24
C MET A 174 17.97 -9.43 7.15
N LYS A 175 17.89 -9.84 8.41
CA LYS A 175 19.09 -10.05 9.23
C LYS A 175 20.06 -11.07 8.66
N SER A 176 19.61 -11.81 7.65
CA SER A 176 20.35 -12.85 6.97
C SER A 176 20.09 -12.84 5.47
N ALA A 177 20.03 -11.64 4.84
CA ALA A 177 20.26 -11.63 3.41
C ALA A 177 21.63 -12.32 3.21
N PRO A 178 21.68 -13.49 2.58
CA PRO A 178 22.95 -14.13 2.37
C PRO A 178 23.83 -13.15 1.62
N VAL A 179 25.06 -12.96 2.10
CA VAL A 179 26.10 -12.39 1.27
C VAL A 179 26.18 -13.35 0.08
N ARG A 180 25.68 -12.93 -1.07
CA ARG A 180 25.77 -13.79 -2.25
C ARG A 180 27.21 -13.88 -2.66
N GLU A 181 27.72 -15.10 -2.71
CA GLU A 181 29.03 -15.42 -3.27
C GLU A 181 29.01 -15.38 -4.81
N GLU A 182 27.83 -15.45 -5.42
CA GLU A 182 27.65 -15.35 -6.88
C GLU A 182 26.84 -14.10 -7.21
N ALA A 183 27.36 -13.27 -8.12
CA ALA A 183 26.69 -12.09 -8.60
C ALA A 183 25.39 -12.48 -9.33
N PRO A 184 24.23 -11.99 -8.91
CA PRO A 184 23.01 -12.12 -9.70
C PRO A 184 23.12 -11.25 -10.95
N LEU A 185 22.15 -11.39 -11.84
CA LEU A 185 22.03 -10.57 -13.04
C LEU A 185 22.36 -9.10 -12.77
N SER A 186 23.19 -8.51 -13.63
CA SER A 186 23.49 -7.09 -13.54
C SER A 186 22.22 -6.25 -13.74
N LEU A 187 22.22 -5.01 -13.27
CA LEU A 187 21.07 -4.11 -13.54
C LEU A 187 20.81 -3.95 -15.04
N GLU A 188 21.84 -4.02 -15.87
CA GLU A 188 21.73 -3.97 -17.33
C GLU A 188 21.00 -5.19 -17.89
N GLU A 189 21.17 -6.37 -17.32
CA GLU A 189 20.47 -7.60 -17.70
C GLU A 189 19.00 -7.62 -17.24
N LEU A 190 18.63 -6.82 -16.25
CA LEU A 190 17.22 -6.68 -15.81
C LEU A 190 16.39 -5.78 -16.73
N PHE A 191 17.04 -4.97 -17.56
CA PHE A 191 16.39 -3.97 -18.43
C PHE A 191 16.62 -4.23 -19.91
N THR A 192 17.28 -5.33 -20.29
CA THR A 192 17.36 -5.86 -21.65
C THR A 192 16.32 -6.93 -21.90
#